data_0cce7bbbd1aad43595497ed86b9c1b52
#
_entry.id   0cce7bbbd1aad43595497ed86b9c1b52
#
_cell.length_a   1.000
_cell.length_b   1.000
_cell.length_c   1.000
_cell.angle_alpha   90.00
_cell.angle_beta   90.00
_cell.angle_gamma   90.00
#
_symmetry.space_group_name_H-M   'P 1'
#
loop_
_entity.id
_entity.type
_entity.pdbx_description
1 polymer ?
#
loop_
_entity_poly.entity_id
_entity_poly.type
_entity_poly.pdbx_seq_one_letter_code
_entity_poly.pdbx_strand_id
1 'polypeptide(L)'
;AGVNFLKNIASIDDWIVVHDAVRPFVSQEALERLWNIGSEESDGAILAIPVSDTLKFGWVKKGQKDSASVYIKKTENREKYWLAQTPQMFRLELLLDVFQGKMFLFTDEASAVESLGKTPRLIQGERQNIKITTPDDLEIAENWQLREEGVMGGHTMRIGQGFDVHKFSNEGKFVTLGGVRIPHRTSLLGHSDADVLIHAICDAILGAAGLGDIGEWFPDNDPKYKGVDSRKILKNIISAIKTKGLVVFQIDATVICEEPKITPYKEKIRKILTMETNCSFVNIKATTTERLGSIGRKEGIAAMALVSLLCK
;
A
#
# COMPACT_ATOMS: atom_id res chain seq x y z
N ALA A 1 30.98 -6.46 -23.63
CA ALA A 1 30.53 -5.60 -24.73
C ALA A 1 30.59 -4.12 -24.31
N GLY A 2 30.00 -3.70 -23.18
CA GLY A 2 29.95 -2.31 -22.74
C GLY A 2 31.32 -1.66 -22.53
N VAL A 3 32.22 -2.29 -21.76
CA VAL A 3 33.56 -1.77 -21.48
C VAL A 3 34.40 -1.57 -22.77
N ASN A 4 34.29 -2.48 -23.75
CA ASN A 4 34.97 -2.33 -25.03
C ASN A 4 34.41 -1.19 -25.89
N PHE A 5 33.12 -0.86 -25.74
CA PHE A 5 32.53 0.30 -26.41
C PHE A 5 33.06 1.61 -25.82
N LEU A 6 33.25 1.66 -24.52
CA LEU A 6 33.77 2.85 -23.80
C LEU A 6 35.16 3.28 -24.26
N LYS A 7 36.01 2.35 -24.75
CA LYS A 7 37.31 2.69 -25.34
C LYS A 7 37.25 3.77 -26.43
N ASN A 8 36.12 3.87 -27.12
CA ASN A 8 35.96 4.75 -28.26
C ASN A 8 35.45 6.15 -27.88
N ILE A 9 34.97 6.34 -26.63
CA ILE A 9 34.25 7.54 -26.21
C ILE A 9 34.73 8.10 -24.87
N ALA A 10 35.58 7.37 -24.12
CA ALA A 10 36.07 7.76 -22.81
C ALA A 10 37.61 7.66 -22.72
N SER A 11 38.24 8.46 -21.86
CA SER A 11 39.66 8.34 -21.52
C SER A 11 39.91 7.10 -20.66
N ILE A 12 41.09 6.50 -20.76
CA ILE A 12 41.46 5.36 -19.91
C ILE A 12 41.49 5.73 -18.43
N ASP A 13 41.66 7.00 -18.10
CA ASP A 13 41.66 7.57 -16.75
C ASP A 13 40.26 7.91 -16.25
N ASP A 14 39.20 7.75 -17.07
CA ASP A 14 37.86 8.07 -16.66
C ASP A 14 37.34 7.04 -15.66
N TRP A 15 36.52 7.51 -14.71
CA TRP A 15 35.81 6.68 -13.77
C TRP A 15 34.58 6.06 -14.43
N ILE A 16 34.48 4.75 -14.33
CA ILE A 16 33.34 3.97 -14.78
C ILE A 16 32.56 3.47 -13.57
N VAL A 17 31.29 3.77 -13.55
CA VAL A 17 30.36 3.34 -12.49
C VAL A 17 29.46 2.25 -13.10
N VAL A 18 29.57 1.03 -12.57
CA VAL A 18 28.75 -0.11 -13.02
C VAL A 18 27.63 -0.32 -12.01
N HIS A 19 26.39 -0.38 -12.50
CA HIS A 19 25.22 -0.54 -11.65
C HIS A 19 24.25 -1.58 -12.21
N ASP A 20 23.73 -2.43 -11.31
CA ASP A 20 22.69 -3.42 -11.63
C ASP A 20 21.36 -2.70 -11.89
N ALA A 21 20.75 -2.91 -13.06
CA ALA A 21 19.43 -2.37 -13.39
C ALA A 21 18.31 -2.88 -12.45
N VAL A 22 18.55 -3.97 -11.73
CA VAL A 22 17.62 -4.55 -10.75
C VAL A 22 17.84 -4.05 -9.32
N ARG A 23 18.57 -2.94 -9.13
CA ARG A 23 18.73 -2.21 -7.86
C ARG A 23 18.23 -0.76 -7.98
N PRO A 24 16.91 -0.53 -8.00
CA PRO A 24 16.37 0.79 -8.28
C PRO A 24 16.49 1.81 -7.13
N PHE A 25 16.91 1.39 -5.93
CA PHE A 25 16.88 2.21 -4.71
C PHE A 25 18.27 2.65 -4.23
N VAL A 26 19.21 2.92 -5.14
CA VAL A 26 20.44 3.58 -4.76
C VAL A 26 20.15 5.05 -4.45
N SER A 27 20.49 5.52 -3.24
CA SER A 27 20.28 6.91 -2.84
C SER A 27 21.34 7.82 -3.43
N GLN A 28 21.00 9.12 -3.53
CA GLN A 28 21.98 10.14 -3.94
C GLN A 28 23.12 10.22 -2.93
N GLU A 29 22.86 10.10 -1.65
CA GLU A 29 23.86 10.11 -0.59
C GLU A 29 24.85 8.95 -0.71
N ALA A 30 24.37 7.76 -1.10
CA ALA A 30 25.25 6.61 -1.35
C ALA A 30 26.16 6.85 -2.57
N LEU A 31 25.62 7.45 -3.63
CA LEU A 31 26.40 7.85 -4.82
C LEU A 31 27.46 8.90 -4.48
N GLU A 32 27.11 9.92 -3.71
CA GLU A 32 28.03 10.95 -3.25
C GLU A 32 29.15 10.38 -2.37
N ARG A 33 28.84 9.46 -1.44
CA ARG A 33 29.84 8.76 -0.64
C ARG A 33 30.78 7.94 -1.51
N LEU A 34 30.22 7.18 -2.46
CA LEU A 34 31.02 6.39 -3.41
C LEU A 34 31.96 7.27 -4.20
N TRP A 35 31.48 8.40 -4.73
CA TRP A 35 32.29 9.34 -5.52
C TRP A 35 33.35 10.01 -4.67
N ASN A 36 33.01 10.61 -3.55
CA ASN A 36 33.93 11.41 -2.73
C ASN A 36 35.07 10.58 -2.13
N ILE A 37 34.81 9.34 -1.73
CA ILE A 37 35.78 8.44 -1.13
C ILE A 37 36.47 7.60 -2.21
N GLY A 38 35.71 7.04 -3.12
CA GLY A 38 36.17 6.09 -4.12
C GLY A 38 37.08 6.74 -5.16
N SER A 39 36.87 8.03 -5.49
CA SER A 39 37.71 8.74 -6.46
C SER A 39 39.14 8.99 -5.99
N GLU A 40 39.40 8.85 -4.70
CA GLU A 40 40.74 8.94 -4.12
C GLU A 40 41.51 7.59 -4.14
N GLU A 41 40.80 6.47 -4.41
CA GLU A 41 41.33 5.12 -4.35
C GLU A 41 41.80 4.64 -5.74
N SER A 42 43.07 4.28 -5.87
CA SER A 42 43.65 3.82 -7.13
C SER A 42 43.04 2.50 -7.65
N ASP A 43 42.64 1.62 -6.73
CA ASP A 43 42.12 0.30 -7.02
C ASP A 43 40.58 0.27 -7.16
N GLY A 44 39.94 1.45 -7.05
CA GLY A 44 38.48 1.59 -7.13
C GLY A 44 37.75 1.34 -5.81
N ALA A 45 36.44 1.40 -5.86
CA ALA A 45 35.59 1.25 -4.69
C ALA A 45 34.22 0.65 -5.04
N ILE A 46 33.59 0.01 -4.05
CA ILE A 46 32.24 -0.54 -4.21
C ILE A 46 31.37 -0.18 -3.01
N LEU A 47 30.06 -0.08 -3.25
CA LEU A 47 29.13 -0.04 -2.16
C LEU A 47 28.99 -1.45 -1.55
N ALA A 48 28.91 -1.52 -0.22
CA ALA A 48 28.69 -2.76 0.50
C ALA A 48 28.05 -2.51 1.86
N ILE A 49 27.35 -3.50 2.39
CA ILE A 49 26.80 -3.45 3.75
C ILE A 49 27.36 -4.57 4.61
N PRO A 50 27.62 -4.33 5.91
CA PRO A 50 28.05 -5.40 6.82
C PRO A 50 26.95 -6.43 6.99
N VAL A 51 27.34 -7.70 7.14
CA VAL A 51 26.40 -8.78 7.41
C VAL A 51 25.80 -8.63 8.80
N SER A 52 24.47 -8.55 8.87
CA SER A 52 23.72 -8.40 10.14
C SER A 52 23.39 -9.73 10.80
N ASP A 53 23.20 -10.79 10.01
CA ASP A 53 22.77 -12.09 10.50
C ASP A 53 23.95 -12.99 10.85
N THR A 54 23.69 -14.01 11.67
CA THR A 54 24.71 -15.01 12.01
C THR A 54 25.03 -15.88 10.80
N LEU A 55 26.24 -15.83 10.30
CA LEU A 55 26.69 -16.64 9.16
C LEU A 55 26.96 -18.10 9.58
N LYS A 56 26.34 -19.02 8.83
CA LYS A 56 26.55 -20.46 8.96
C LYS A 56 27.21 -20.98 7.69
N PHE A 57 28.37 -21.60 7.83
CA PHE A 57 28.96 -22.37 6.75
C PHE A 57 28.30 -23.73 6.70
N GLY A 58 27.59 -24.02 5.59
CA GLY A 58 26.84 -25.25 5.37
C GLY A 58 27.61 -26.27 4.51
N TRP A 59 27.22 -27.53 4.59
CA TRP A 59 27.69 -28.60 3.72
C TRP A 59 26.56 -29.57 3.40
N VAL A 60 26.63 -30.20 2.24
CA VAL A 60 25.70 -31.23 1.79
C VAL A 60 26.30 -32.58 2.01
N LYS A 61 25.57 -33.53 2.63
CA LYS A 61 26.06 -34.89 2.90
C LYS A 61 26.25 -35.65 1.59
N LYS A 62 27.42 -36.26 1.42
CA LYS A 62 27.72 -37.08 0.22
C LYS A 62 26.62 -38.13 0.01
N GLY A 63 26.06 -38.21 -1.18
CA GLY A 63 25.03 -39.18 -1.54
C GLY A 63 23.56 -38.65 -1.50
N GLN A 64 23.32 -37.45 -0.98
CA GLN A 64 22.02 -36.78 -1.08
C GLN A 64 22.12 -35.71 -2.14
N LYS A 65 21.29 -35.83 -3.21
CA LYS A 65 21.18 -34.84 -4.28
C LYS A 65 20.19 -33.73 -3.97
N ASP A 66 19.56 -33.80 -2.80
CA ASP A 66 18.48 -32.87 -2.41
C ASP A 66 19.08 -31.66 -1.67
N SER A 67 18.89 -30.47 -2.22
CA SER A 67 19.30 -29.20 -1.62
C SER A 67 18.66 -28.92 -0.24
N ALA A 68 17.63 -29.69 0.13
CA ALA A 68 16.96 -29.61 1.41
C ALA A 68 17.78 -30.17 2.61
N SER A 69 18.91 -30.87 2.36
CA SER A 69 19.69 -31.51 3.40
C SER A 69 21.07 -30.86 3.61
N VAL A 70 21.04 -29.54 3.91
CA VAL A 70 22.27 -28.79 4.25
C VAL A 70 22.45 -28.78 5.78
N TYR A 71 23.61 -29.17 6.23
CA TYR A 71 23.96 -29.21 7.66
C TYR A 71 24.95 -28.11 8.00
N ILE A 72 24.86 -27.56 9.22
CA ILE A 72 25.81 -26.56 9.70
C ILE A 72 27.16 -27.24 9.96
N LYS A 73 28.24 -26.73 9.34
CA LYS A 73 29.61 -27.15 9.62
C LYS A 73 30.26 -26.26 10.69
N LYS A 74 30.08 -24.94 10.57
CA LYS A 74 30.60 -23.97 11.57
C LYS A 74 29.83 -22.65 11.50
N THR A 75 29.98 -21.85 12.54
CA THR A 75 29.56 -20.45 12.56
C THR A 75 30.76 -19.59 12.23
N GLU A 76 30.57 -18.62 11.30
CA GLU A 76 31.60 -17.66 10.91
C GLU A 76 31.48 -16.38 11.74
N ASN A 77 32.61 -15.67 12.00
CA ASN A 77 32.56 -14.36 12.59
C ASN A 77 32.14 -13.34 11.52
N ARG A 78 30.89 -12.87 11.61
CA ARG A 78 30.27 -11.97 10.64
C ARG A 78 30.94 -10.60 10.50
N GLU A 79 31.69 -10.13 11.48
CA GLU A 79 32.34 -8.81 11.49
C GLU A 79 33.31 -8.60 10.32
N LYS A 80 33.76 -9.68 9.69
CA LYS A 80 34.68 -9.65 8.56
C LYS A 80 33.99 -9.77 7.20
N TYR A 81 32.66 -9.90 7.19
CA TYR A 81 31.91 -10.16 5.96
C TYR A 81 31.01 -8.97 5.61
N TRP A 82 31.03 -8.64 4.33
CA TRP A 82 30.24 -7.59 3.74
C TRP A 82 29.45 -8.17 2.56
N LEU A 83 28.26 -7.68 2.36
CA LEU A 83 27.46 -7.98 1.19
C LEU A 83 27.72 -6.90 0.15
N ALA A 84 28.38 -7.27 -0.93
CA ALA A 84 28.68 -6.36 -2.04
C ALA A 84 27.39 -5.89 -2.70
N GLN A 85 27.34 -4.61 -3.01
CA GLN A 85 26.28 -3.98 -3.77
C GLN A 85 26.85 -3.32 -5.01
N THR A 86 26.00 -2.86 -5.89
CA THR A 86 26.32 -1.88 -6.90
C THR A 86 25.63 -0.55 -6.57
N PRO A 87 26.14 0.62 -6.98
CA PRO A 87 27.26 0.83 -7.93
C PRO A 87 28.64 0.37 -7.41
N GLN A 88 29.47 -0.03 -8.37
CA GLN A 88 30.90 -0.27 -8.23
C GLN A 88 31.66 0.67 -9.16
N MET A 89 32.75 1.29 -8.70
CA MET A 89 33.43 2.36 -9.40
C MET A 89 34.93 2.05 -9.59
N PHE A 90 35.37 2.03 -10.85
CA PHE A 90 36.73 1.70 -11.25
C PHE A 90 37.20 2.60 -12.38
N ARG A 91 38.53 2.79 -12.54
CA ARG A 91 39.09 3.39 -13.75
C ARG A 91 38.85 2.53 -14.98
N LEU A 92 38.59 3.13 -16.12
CA LEU A 92 38.39 2.42 -17.37
C LEU A 92 39.58 1.51 -17.71
N GLU A 93 40.83 1.99 -17.51
CA GLU A 93 42.04 1.19 -17.68
C GLU A 93 41.98 -0.14 -16.95
N LEU A 94 41.62 -0.10 -15.65
CA LEU A 94 41.55 -1.27 -14.79
C LEU A 94 40.51 -2.29 -15.25
N LEU A 95 39.32 -1.81 -15.68
CA LEU A 95 38.29 -2.68 -16.23
C LEU A 95 38.72 -3.28 -17.58
N LEU A 96 39.46 -2.53 -18.39
CA LEU A 96 39.95 -3.05 -19.66
C LEU A 96 40.98 -4.16 -19.46
N ASP A 97 41.85 -4.05 -18.48
CA ASP A 97 42.90 -5.04 -18.17
C ASP A 97 42.24 -6.36 -17.70
N VAL A 98 41.21 -6.27 -16.86
CA VAL A 98 40.45 -7.43 -16.39
C VAL A 98 39.74 -8.16 -17.54
N PHE A 99 39.10 -7.39 -18.44
CA PHE A 99 38.21 -7.97 -19.44
C PHE A 99 38.91 -8.42 -20.73
N GLN A 100 40.25 -8.35 -20.81
CA GLN A 100 41.02 -8.81 -21.98
C GLN A 100 41.03 -10.35 -22.18
N GLY A 101 40.27 -11.14 -21.44
CA GLY A 101 40.30 -12.57 -21.76
C GLY A 101 39.40 -13.55 -21.02
N LYS A 102 38.81 -13.25 -19.87
CA LYS A 102 38.13 -14.28 -19.10
C LYS A 102 36.89 -13.77 -18.30
N MET A 103 35.99 -13.07 -18.96
CA MET A 103 34.81 -12.47 -18.33
C MET A 103 33.82 -13.43 -17.64
N PHE A 104 33.93 -14.73 -17.89
CA PHE A 104 32.98 -15.74 -17.36
C PHE A 104 33.33 -16.36 -16.02
N LEU A 105 34.39 -15.88 -15.35
CA LEU A 105 34.90 -16.47 -14.10
C LEU A 105 34.61 -15.63 -12.85
N PHE A 106 34.08 -14.42 -13.02
CA PHE A 106 33.90 -13.48 -11.90
C PHE A 106 32.43 -13.25 -11.59
N THR A 107 32.13 -13.04 -10.33
CA THR A 107 30.75 -12.81 -9.83
C THR A 107 30.33 -11.36 -9.98
N ASP A 108 31.31 -10.42 -9.93
CA ASP A 108 31.12 -8.98 -10.08
C ASP A 108 32.41 -8.32 -10.56
N GLU A 109 32.40 -6.99 -10.81
CA GLU A 109 33.55 -6.22 -11.25
C GLU A 109 34.65 -6.20 -10.18
N ALA A 110 34.27 -6.13 -8.90
CA ALA A 110 35.24 -6.14 -7.80
C ALA A 110 36.06 -7.42 -7.78
N SER A 111 35.42 -8.59 -7.88
CA SER A 111 36.13 -9.90 -7.89
C SER A 111 37.06 -10.03 -9.11
N ALA A 112 36.68 -9.40 -10.22
CA ALA A 112 37.54 -9.33 -11.38
C ALA A 112 38.80 -8.47 -11.15
N VAL A 113 38.63 -7.31 -10.51
CA VAL A 113 39.74 -6.40 -10.16
C VAL A 113 40.64 -7.03 -9.07
N GLU A 114 40.07 -7.73 -8.10
CA GLU A 114 40.82 -8.51 -7.09
C GLU A 114 41.72 -9.58 -7.73
N SER A 115 41.32 -10.17 -8.86
CA SER A 115 42.14 -11.16 -9.57
C SER A 115 43.45 -10.59 -10.14
N LEU A 116 43.57 -9.28 -10.27
CA LEU A 116 44.80 -8.56 -10.61
C LEU A 116 45.66 -8.24 -9.39
N GLY A 117 45.29 -8.71 -8.21
CA GLY A 117 45.98 -8.41 -6.94
C GLY A 117 45.68 -6.99 -6.40
N LYS A 118 44.60 -6.40 -6.85
CA LYS A 118 44.09 -5.11 -6.41
C LYS A 118 43.19 -5.25 -5.19
N THR A 119 42.98 -4.17 -4.44
CA THR A 119 42.19 -4.12 -3.21
C THR A 119 41.17 -3.01 -3.22
N PRO A 120 40.04 -3.16 -3.93
CA PRO A 120 38.96 -2.17 -3.96
C PRO A 120 38.45 -1.82 -2.56
N ARG A 121 38.15 -0.54 -2.33
CA ARG A 121 37.65 -0.08 -1.04
C ARG A 121 36.16 -0.38 -0.87
N LEU A 122 35.78 -0.86 0.32
CA LEU A 122 34.38 -1.00 0.71
C LEU A 122 33.84 0.33 1.23
N ILE A 123 32.83 0.86 0.58
CA ILE A 123 32.10 2.08 0.97
C ILE A 123 30.75 1.66 1.56
N GLN A 124 30.36 2.29 2.64
CA GLN A 124 29.08 2.01 3.31
C GLN A 124 27.91 2.25 2.36
N GLY A 125 27.25 1.17 1.97
CA GLY A 125 25.99 1.15 1.23
C GLY A 125 24.77 1.20 2.14
N GLU A 126 23.61 0.87 1.58
CA GLU A 126 22.30 1.00 2.25
C GLU A 126 21.49 -0.25 2.09
N ARG A 127 20.72 -0.62 3.14
CA ARG A 127 19.86 -1.81 3.11
C ARG A 127 18.74 -1.72 2.06
N GLN A 128 18.25 -0.50 1.80
CA GLN A 128 17.23 -0.29 0.78
C GLN A 128 17.74 -0.53 -0.65
N ASN A 129 19.05 -0.46 -0.89
CA ASN A 129 19.64 -0.78 -2.20
C ASN A 129 19.66 -2.30 -2.44
N ILE A 130 18.49 -2.94 -2.30
CA ILE A 130 18.31 -4.38 -2.53
C ILE A 130 18.43 -4.72 -4.01
N LYS A 131 18.81 -5.96 -4.29
CA LYS A 131 18.74 -6.55 -5.63
C LYS A 131 17.41 -7.28 -5.78
N ILE A 132 16.54 -6.84 -6.68
CA ILE A 132 15.26 -7.48 -6.97
C ILE A 132 15.54 -8.75 -7.78
N THR A 133 15.39 -9.91 -7.16
CA THR A 133 15.67 -11.22 -7.77
C THR A 133 14.53 -12.22 -7.62
N THR A 134 13.63 -11.98 -6.66
CA THR A 134 12.47 -12.81 -6.35
C THR A 134 11.18 -11.99 -6.39
N PRO A 135 9.99 -12.63 -6.51
CA PRO A 135 8.72 -11.93 -6.37
C PRO A 135 8.57 -11.20 -5.02
N ASP A 136 9.11 -11.77 -3.94
CA ASP A 136 9.06 -11.16 -2.60
C ASP A 136 9.90 -9.87 -2.54
N ASP A 137 11.07 -9.83 -3.22
CA ASP A 137 11.87 -8.61 -3.35
C ASP A 137 11.09 -7.52 -4.09
N LEU A 138 10.31 -7.89 -5.11
CA LEU A 138 9.50 -6.95 -5.87
C LEU A 138 8.39 -6.35 -5.01
N GLU A 139 7.70 -7.16 -4.20
CA GLU A 139 6.67 -6.67 -3.26
C GLU A 139 7.27 -5.68 -2.24
N ILE A 140 8.48 -5.98 -1.72
CA ILE A 140 9.21 -5.06 -0.82
C ILE A 140 9.54 -3.76 -1.55
N ALA A 141 10.02 -3.85 -2.79
CA ALA A 141 10.39 -2.70 -3.61
C ALA A 141 9.19 -1.79 -3.91
N GLU A 142 8.05 -2.35 -4.31
CA GLU A 142 6.81 -1.63 -4.53
C GLU A 142 6.33 -0.90 -3.26
N ASN A 143 6.39 -1.56 -2.11
CA ASN A 143 6.04 -0.96 -0.82
C ASN A 143 6.97 0.21 -0.43
N TRP A 144 8.25 0.17 -0.78
CA TRP A 144 9.19 1.27 -0.52
C TRP A 144 8.94 2.45 -1.44
N GLN A 145 8.74 2.23 -2.73
CA GLN A 145 8.42 3.28 -3.69
C GLN A 145 7.17 4.06 -3.27
N LEU A 146 6.12 3.35 -2.86
CA LEU A 146 4.87 3.95 -2.39
C LEU A 146 5.06 4.82 -1.13
N ARG A 147 6.02 4.48 -0.26
CA ARG A 147 6.37 5.32 0.90
C ARG A 147 7.09 6.60 0.51
N GLU A 148 8.00 6.56 -0.45
CA GLU A 148 8.69 7.76 -0.96
C GLU A 148 7.72 8.72 -1.65
N GLU A 149 6.69 8.20 -2.32
CA GLU A 149 5.59 8.99 -2.91
C GLU A 149 4.58 9.51 -1.87
N GLY A 150 4.80 9.30 -0.58
CA GLY A 150 3.90 9.72 0.51
C GLY A 150 2.68 8.81 0.70
N VAL A 151 2.71 7.63 0.09
CA VAL A 151 1.64 6.64 0.18
C VAL A 151 1.92 5.69 1.35
N MET A 152 1.17 5.82 2.44
CA MET A 152 1.33 4.97 3.62
C MET A 152 1.02 3.49 3.31
N GLY A 153 2.02 2.63 3.41
CA GLY A 153 1.84 1.17 3.45
C GLY A 153 1.41 0.49 2.14
N GLY A 154 1.73 1.05 0.98
CA GLY A 154 1.37 0.45 -0.32
C GLY A 154 -0.11 0.59 -0.72
N HIS A 155 -0.92 1.24 0.11
CA HIS A 155 -2.32 1.50 -0.16
C HIS A 155 -2.63 2.98 -0.05
N THR A 156 -3.09 3.60 -1.13
CA THR A 156 -3.65 4.95 -1.07
C THR A 156 -4.95 4.90 -0.29
N MET A 157 -4.99 5.58 0.85
CA MET A 157 -6.23 5.76 1.60
C MET A 157 -6.99 6.97 1.05
N ARG A 158 -8.25 6.78 0.71
CA ARG A 158 -9.17 7.84 0.32
C ARG A 158 -10.25 7.97 1.37
N ILE A 159 -10.65 9.19 1.69
CA ILE A 159 -11.65 9.48 2.72
C ILE A 159 -12.79 10.24 2.07
N GLY A 160 -14.02 9.83 2.38
CA GLY A 160 -15.24 10.53 1.98
C GLY A 160 -16.19 10.72 3.15
N GLN A 161 -16.94 11.78 3.09
CA GLN A 161 -17.99 12.12 4.04
C GLN A 161 -19.33 12.10 3.31
N GLY A 162 -20.36 11.59 4.00
CA GLY A 162 -21.74 11.65 3.54
C GLY A 162 -22.65 12.18 4.65
N PHE A 163 -23.69 12.86 4.24
CA PHE A 163 -24.75 13.38 5.11
C PHE A 163 -26.10 13.25 4.41
N ASP A 164 -27.09 12.74 5.11
CA ASP A 164 -28.45 12.68 4.63
C ASP A 164 -29.46 12.98 5.74
N VAL A 165 -30.64 13.47 5.39
CA VAL A 165 -31.71 13.79 6.32
C VAL A 165 -33.07 13.49 5.69
N HIS A 166 -33.89 12.73 6.42
CA HIS A 166 -35.25 12.40 5.99
C HIS A 166 -36.28 12.85 7.02
N LYS A 167 -37.35 13.45 6.51
CA LYS A 167 -38.49 13.88 7.31
C LYS A 167 -39.38 12.69 7.68
N PHE A 168 -39.98 12.71 8.87
CA PHE A 168 -41.02 11.77 9.23
C PHE A 168 -42.31 11.97 8.40
N SER A 169 -42.94 10.86 8.06
CA SER A 169 -44.30 10.85 7.50
C SER A 169 -45.34 11.10 8.61
N ASN A 170 -46.59 11.31 8.22
CA ASN A 170 -47.64 11.45 9.20
C ASN A 170 -48.04 10.13 9.84
N GLU A 171 -47.78 9.01 9.17
CA GLU A 171 -48.18 7.64 9.62
C GLU A 171 -47.07 6.63 9.31
N GLY A 172 -47.04 5.56 10.08
CA GLY A 172 -46.10 4.47 9.84
C GLY A 172 -46.13 3.42 10.95
N LYS A 173 -45.28 2.40 10.81
CA LYS A 173 -45.11 1.35 11.83
C LYS A 173 -43.64 1.12 12.18
N PHE A 174 -42.72 1.65 11.37
CA PHE A 174 -41.29 1.48 11.56
C PHE A 174 -40.52 2.54 10.73
N VAL A 175 -39.30 2.78 11.13
CA VAL A 175 -38.26 3.43 10.32
C VAL A 175 -37.22 2.41 9.92
N THR A 176 -36.61 2.55 8.74
CA THR A 176 -35.50 1.70 8.28
C THR A 176 -34.18 2.43 8.49
N LEU A 177 -33.25 1.83 9.20
CA LEU A 177 -31.92 2.39 9.43
C LEU A 177 -30.85 1.27 9.34
N GLY A 178 -29.91 1.41 8.41
CA GLY A 178 -28.87 0.42 8.17
C GLY A 178 -29.44 -0.96 7.77
N GLY A 179 -30.57 -0.97 7.04
CA GLY A 179 -31.28 -2.17 6.65
C GLY A 179 -32.11 -2.82 7.78
N VAL A 180 -32.21 -2.18 8.95
CA VAL A 180 -32.97 -2.68 10.11
C VAL A 180 -34.28 -1.92 10.25
N ARG A 181 -35.41 -2.63 10.31
CA ARG A 181 -36.70 -2.03 10.65
C ARG A 181 -36.81 -1.84 12.16
N ILE A 182 -36.94 -0.59 12.59
CA ILE A 182 -37.04 -0.18 13.99
C ILE A 182 -38.47 0.30 14.23
N PRO A 183 -39.24 -0.31 15.17
CA PRO A 183 -40.60 0.12 15.46
C PRO A 183 -40.71 1.59 15.78
N HIS A 184 -41.59 2.28 15.11
CA HIS A 184 -41.88 3.70 15.30
C HIS A 184 -43.29 4.05 14.81
N ARG A 185 -43.92 5.07 15.39
CA ARG A 185 -45.29 5.49 15.03
C ARG A 185 -45.43 6.14 13.67
N THR A 186 -44.28 6.58 13.06
CA THR A 186 -44.19 7.18 11.72
C THR A 186 -43.10 6.47 10.95
N SER A 187 -43.15 6.56 9.62
CA SER A 187 -42.06 6.13 8.73
C SER A 187 -41.23 7.35 8.29
N LEU A 188 -40.11 7.15 7.62
CA LEU A 188 -39.39 8.23 6.94
C LEU A 188 -39.93 8.42 5.52
N LEU A 189 -39.97 9.67 5.04
CA LEU A 189 -40.32 10.00 3.67
C LEU A 189 -39.07 9.97 2.79
N GLY A 190 -39.15 9.26 1.67
CA GLY A 190 -38.08 9.18 0.69
C GLY A 190 -38.52 8.38 -0.55
N HIS A 191 -37.75 8.45 -1.62
CA HIS A 191 -38.05 7.77 -2.88
C HIS A 191 -37.75 6.26 -2.82
N SER A 192 -36.71 5.86 -2.03
CA SER A 192 -36.36 4.47 -1.72
C SER A 192 -37.16 3.97 -0.49
N ASP A 193 -36.59 3.08 0.29
CA ASP A 193 -37.06 2.71 1.64
C ASP A 193 -36.72 3.76 2.71
N ALA A 194 -36.18 4.92 2.30
CA ALA A 194 -35.80 6.07 3.11
C ALA A 194 -34.78 5.73 4.22
N ASP A 195 -33.85 4.80 3.97
CA ASP A 195 -32.77 4.48 4.89
C ASP A 195 -31.69 5.56 4.86
N VAL A 196 -31.89 6.61 5.65
CA VAL A 196 -30.99 7.77 5.74
C VAL A 196 -29.56 7.40 6.12
N LEU A 197 -29.37 6.29 6.86
CA LEU A 197 -28.04 5.83 7.26
C LEU A 197 -27.28 5.19 6.10
N ILE A 198 -27.95 4.33 5.32
CA ILE A 198 -27.34 3.74 4.12
C ILE A 198 -27.08 4.80 3.08
N HIS A 199 -27.96 5.79 2.91
CA HIS A 199 -27.73 6.89 1.95
C HIS A 199 -26.48 7.71 2.32
N ALA A 200 -26.33 8.11 3.57
CA ALA A 200 -25.12 8.82 4.03
C ALA A 200 -23.85 7.97 3.82
N ILE A 201 -23.92 6.65 4.04
CA ILE A 201 -22.78 5.75 3.78
C ILE A 201 -22.48 5.66 2.28
N CYS A 202 -23.49 5.58 1.42
CA CYS A 202 -23.33 5.55 -0.03
C CYS A 202 -22.65 6.82 -0.54
N ASP A 203 -23.08 8.00 -0.09
CA ASP A 203 -22.44 9.27 -0.42
C ASP A 203 -20.99 9.33 0.03
N ALA A 204 -20.72 8.87 1.26
CA ALA A 204 -19.34 8.81 1.76
C ALA A 204 -18.45 7.89 0.89
N ILE A 205 -18.95 6.75 0.45
CA ILE A 205 -18.22 5.81 -0.42
C ILE A 205 -17.98 6.44 -1.80
N LEU A 206 -19.02 7.02 -2.41
CA LEU A 206 -18.92 7.67 -3.73
C LEU A 206 -17.96 8.85 -3.68
N GLY A 207 -18.07 9.72 -2.66
CA GLY A 207 -17.15 10.83 -2.46
C GLY A 207 -15.69 10.37 -2.29
N ALA A 208 -15.42 9.35 -1.47
CA ALA A 208 -14.08 8.77 -1.32
C ALA A 208 -13.53 8.19 -2.64
N ALA A 209 -14.41 7.62 -3.47
CA ALA A 209 -14.04 7.05 -4.76
C ALA A 209 -13.90 8.11 -5.87
N GLY A 210 -14.31 9.37 -5.64
CA GLY A 210 -14.34 10.42 -6.67
C GLY A 210 -15.39 10.16 -7.74
N LEU A 211 -16.57 9.65 -7.34
CA LEU A 211 -17.64 9.19 -8.25
C LEU A 211 -18.93 10.00 -8.13
N GLY A 212 -18.88 11.24 -7.62
CA GLY A 212 -20.06 12.07 -7.41
C GLY A 212 -20.85 11.68 -6.18
N ASP A 213 -22.16 11.76 -6.25
CA ASP A 213 -23.08 11.49 -5.14
C ASP A 213 -24.18 10.48 -5.51
N ILE A 214 -24.98 10.09 -4.50
CA ILE A 214 -26.06 9.11 -4.68
C ILE A 214 -27.17 9.61 -5.62
N GLY A 215 -27.41 10.91 -5.68
CA GLY A 215 -28.43 11.52 -6.55
C GLY A 215 -28.06 11.43 -8.03
N GLU A 216 -26.76 11.53 -8.37
CA GLU A 216 -26.25 11.32 -9.73
C GLU A 216 -26.42 9.85 -10.17
N TRP A 217 -26.21 8.90 -9.28
CA TRP A 217 -26.29 7.46 -9.56
C TRP A 217 -27.70 6.89 -9.54
N PHE A 218 -28.56 7.42 -8.70
CA PHE A 218 -29.91 6.94 -8.45
C PHE A 218 -30.89 8.12 -8.37
N PRO A 219 -31.15 8.78 -9.49
CA PRO A 219 -32.00 9.98 -9.52
C PRO A 219 -33.40 9.73 -8.97
N ASP A 220 -33.87 10.64 -8.13
CA ASP A 220 -35.20 10.57 -7.49
C ASP A 220 -36.37 10.58 -8.48
N ASN A 221 -36.16 11.14 -9.68
CA ASN A 221 -37.15 11.17 -10.72
C ASN A 221 -37.27 9.91 -11.57
N ASP A 222 -36.40 8.88 -11.36
CA ASP A 222 -36.46 7.62 -12.07
C ASP A 222 -37.38 6.63 -11.33
N PRO A 223 -38.53 6.25 -11.92
CA PRO A 223 -39.50 5.30 -11.31
C PRO A 223 -38.89 3.95 -10.92
N LYS A 224 -37.78 3.57 -11.53
CA LYS A 224 -37.05 2.30 -11.26
C LYS A 224 -36.57 2.19 -9.82
N TYR A 225 -36.30 3.31 -9.17
CA TYR A 225 -35.76 3.36 -7.81
C TYR A 225 -36.81 3.59 -6.73
N LYS A 226 -38.09 3.77 -7.12
CA LYS A 226 -39.17 3.99 -6.18
C LYS A 226 -39.38 2.78 -5.27
N GLY A 227 -39.24 2.98 -3.95
CA GLY A 227 -39.38 1.92 -2.93
C GLY A 227 -38.27 0.86 -2.95
N VAL A 228 -37.15 1.12 -3.62
CA VAL A 228 -36.03 0.17 -3.64
C VAL A 228 -35.40 0.03 -2.24
N ASP A 229 -34.99 -1.15 -1.87
CA ASP A 229 -34.22 -1.42 -0.67
C ASP A 229 -32.82 -0.80 -0.81
N SER A 230 -32.46 0.14 0.06
CA SER A 230 -31.19 0.88 0.01
C SER A 230 -29.95 -0.04 0.12
N ARG A 231 -30.09 -1.27 0.63
CA ARG A 231 -29.00 -2.27 0.58
C ARG A 231 -28.66 -2.67 -0.86
N LYS A 232 -29.60 -2.64 -1.80
CA LYS A 232 -29.32 -2.88 -3.23
C LYS A 232 -28.53 -1.73 -3.84
N ILE A 233 -28.85 -0.50 -3.44
CA ILE A 233 -28.09 0.69 -3.83
C ILE A 233 -26.64 0.54 -3.34
N LEU A 234 -26.46 0.24 -2.06
CA LEU A 234 -25.13 0.05 -1.46
C LEU A 234 -24.35 -1.06 -2.19
N LYS A 235 -24.97 -2.21 -2.47
CA LYS A 235 -24.32 -3.31 -3.23
C LYS A 235 -23.83 -2.88 -4.62
N ASN A 236 -24.64 -2.10 -5.34
CA ASN A 236 -24.24 -1.59 -6.65
C ASN A 236 -23.01 -0.68 -6.56
N ILE A 237 -22.98 0.22 -5.56
CA ILE A 237 -21.85 1.10 -5.30
C ILE A 237 -20.61 0.30 -4.91
N ILE A 238 -20.73 -0.66 -4.00
CA ILE A 238 -19.62 -1.58 -3.62
C ILE A 238 -19.06 -2.31 -4.83
N SER A 239 -19.94 -2.80 -5.71
CA SER A 239 -19.51 -3.47 -6.95
C SER A 239 -18.75 -2.51 -7.86
N ALA A 240 -19.22 -1.27 -8.00
CA ALA A 240 -18.59 -0.27 -8.85
C ALA A 240 -17.21 0.17 -8.33
N ILE A 241 -17.05 0.41 -7.04
CA ILE A 241 -15.73 0.75 -6.47
C ILE A 241 -14.74 -0.42 -6.58
N LYS A 242 -15.22 -1.66 -6.46
CA LYS A 242 -14.39 -2.87 -6.62
C LYS A 242 -13.78 -2.97 -8.03
N THR A 243 -14.52 -2.59 -9.09
CA THR A 243 -13.96 -2.58 -10.47
C THR A 243 -12.86 -1.55 -10.67
N LYS A 244 -12.73 -0.58 -9.74
CA LYS A 244 -11.66 0.43 -9.71
C LYS A 244 -10.52 0.05 -8.75
N GLY A 245 -10.49 -1.19 -8.26
CA GLY A 245 -9.48 -1.65 -7.31
C GLY A 245 -9.64 -1.05 -5.90
N LEU A 246 -10.82 -0.48 -5.56
CA LEU A 246 -11.08 0.13 -4.26
C LEU A 246 -11.87 -0.82 -3.36
N VAL A 247 -11.56 -0.82 -2.06
CA VAL A 247 -12.29 -1.56 -1.03
C VAL A 247 -12.59 -0.67 0.16
N VAL A 248 -13.73 -0.91 0.81
CA VAL A 248 -14.08 -0.22 2.06
C VAL A 248 -13.20 -0.75 3.18
N PHE A 249 -12.44 0.15 3.81
CA PHE A 249 -11.58 -0.18 4.95
C PHE A 249 -12.28 0.06 6.29
N GLN A 250 -12.93 1.23 6.43
CA GLN A 250 -13.61 1.60 7.66
C GLN A 250 -14.87 2.42 7.38
N ILE A 251 -15.90 2.22 8.19
CA ILE A 251 -17.12 3.02 8.25
C ILE A 251 -17.31 3.50 9.68
N ASP A 252 -17.40 4.82 9.87
CA ASP A 252 -17.82 5.44 11.13
C ASP A 252 -19.05 6.31 10.86
N ALA A 253 -20.20 5.87 11.36
CA ALA A 253 -21.47 6.55 11.09
C ALA A 253 -22.21 6.93 12.36
N THR A 254 -22.90 8.07 12.29
CA THR A 254 -23.66 8.65 13.41
C THR A 254 -25.08 8.91 12.97
N VAL A 255 -26.04 8.29 13.64
CA VAL A 255 -27.47 8.61 13.51
C VAL A 255 -27.82 9.72 14.50
N ILE A 256 -28.49 10.75 14.02
CA ILE A 256 -28.87 11.94 14.79
C ILE A 256 -30.39 12.00 14.85
N CYS A 257 -30.97 11.69 16.00
CA CYS A 257 -32.42 11.70 16.21
C CYS A 257 -32.81 11.74 17.70
N GLU A 258 -33.95 12.30 18.00
CA GLU A 258 -34.52 12.26 19.36
C GLU A 258 -35.22 10.91 19.62
N GLU A 259 -35.85 10.36 18.58
CA GLU A 259 -36.50 9.04 18.59
C GLU A 259 -36.43 8.40 17.18
N PRO A 260 -36.45 7.06 17.08
CA PRO A 260 -36.43 6.07 18.15
C PRO A 260 -35.05 5.93 18.83
N LYS A 261 -34.97 5.19 19.96
CA LYS A 261 -33.69 4.81 20.58
C LYS A 261 -32.95 3.83 19.68
N ILE A 262 -31.77 4.20 19.22
CA ILE A 262 -30.96 3.41 18.26
C ILE A 262 -30.10 2.35 18.96
N THR A 263 -29.68 2.58 20.20
CA THR A 263 -28.76 1.72 20.95
C THR A 263 -29.10 0.22 20.91
N PRO A 264 -30.35 -0.24 21.04
CA PRO A 264 -30.69 -1.66 21.00
C PRO A 264 -30.46 -2.30 19.60
N TYR A 265 -30.36 -1.51 18.55
CA TYR A 265 -30.29 -1.96 17.16
C TYR A 265 -28.88 -1.85 16.56
N LYS A 266 -27.95 -1.16 17.22
CA LYS A 266 -26.60 -0.91 16.69
C LYS A 266 -25.88 -2.17 16.22
N GLU A 267 -25.91 -3.24 17.02
CA GLU A 267 -25.25 -4.48 16.68
C GLU A 267 -25.84 -5.16 15.43
N LYS A 268 -27.17 -5.09 15.28
CA LYS A 268 -27.83 -5.63 14.10
C LYS A 268 -27.51 -4.83 12.85
N ILE A 269 -27.51 -3.49 12.97
CA ILE A 269 -27.11 -2.57 11.90
C ILE A 269 -25.66 -2.86 11.50
N ARG A 270 -24.74 -2.91 12.46
CA ARG A 270 -23.32 -3.19 12.24
C ARG A 270 -23.13 -4.49 11.46
N LYS A 271 -23.78 -5.58 11.87
CA LYS A 271 -23.70 -6.89 11.19
C LYS A 271 -24.14 -6.81 9.74
N ILE A 272 -25.27 -6.13 9.44
CA ILE A 272 -25.77 -5.97 8.08
C ILE A 272 -24.75 -5.19 7.25
N LEU A 273 -24.27 -4.03 7.73
CA LEU A 273 -23.31 -3.21 7.01
C LEU A 273 -21.98 -3.93 6.79
N THR A 274 -21.47 -4.67 7.77
CA THR A 274 -20.28 -5.53 7.62
C THR A 274 -20.46 -6.53 6.47
N MET A 275 -21.62 -7.20 6.40
CA MET A 275 -21.90 -8.16 5.33
C MET A 275 -22.04 -7.49 3.95
N GLU A 276 -22.74 -6.36 3.87
CA GLU A 276 -23.03 -5.71 2.59
C GLU A 276 -21.79 -5.02 2.00
N THR A 277 -20.87 -4.52 2.85
CA THR A 277 -19.67 -3.82 2.42
C THR A 277 -18.39 -4.63 2.44
N ASN A 278 -18.44 -5.85 3.04
CA ASN A 278 -17.26 -6.67 3.34
C ASN A 278 -16.20 -5.92 4.19
N CYS A 279 -16.65 -4.99 5.05
CA CYS A 279 -15.82 -4.18 5.91
C CYS A 279 -15.92 -4.67 7.36
N SER A 280 -14.79 -4.99 7.99
CA SER A 280 -14.76 -5.45 9.40
C SER A 280 -14.80 -4.30 10.41
N PHE A 281 -14.41 -3.10 10.00
CA PHE A 281 -14.32 -1.92 10.86
C PHE A 281 -15.55 -1.01 10.68
N VAL A 282 -16.69 -1.44 11.19
CA VAL A 282 -17.95 -0.68 11.16
C VAL A 282 -18.30 -0.23 12.56
N ASN A 283 -18.39 1.09 12.76
CA ASN A 283 -18.82 1.71 14.01
C ASN A 283 -20.11 2.51 13.79
N ILE A 284 -21.10 2.31 14.68
CA ILE A 284 -22.38 3.02 14.65
C ILE A 284 -22.57 3.78 15.96
N LYS A 285 -22.69 5.09 15.82
CA LYS A 285 -22.98 6.02 16.93
C LYS A 285 -24.41 6.53 16.80
N ALA A 286 -24.96 7.00 17.89
CA ALA A 286 -26.22 7.71 17.91
C ALA A 286 -26.15 8.87 18.91
N THR A 287 -26.72 9.99 18.53
CA THR A 287 -26.81 11.20 19.35
C THR A 287 -28.15 11.89 19.15
N THR A 288 -28.48 12.83 20.02
CA THR A 288 -29.58 13.77 19.87
C THR A 288 -29.06 15.14 19.47
N THR A 289 -29.96 16.08 19.19
CA THR A 289 -29.62 17.50 19.04
C THR A 289 -29.97 18.32 20.27
N GLU A 290 -30.16 17.66 21.42
CA GLU A 290 -30.56 18.31 22.69
C GLU A 290 -31.83 19.17 22.50
N ARG A 291 -32.80 18.67 21.73
CA ARG A 291 -34.04 19.32 21.35
C ARG A 291 -33.91 20.59 20.50
N LEU A 292 -32.75 20.83 19.93
CA LEU A 292 -32.48 21.99 19.05
C LEU A 292 -32.81 21.65 17.58
N GLY A 293 -33.32 22.63 16.87
CA GLY A 293 -33.60 22.55 15.41
C GLY A 293 -34.74 21.58 15.05
N SER A 294 -34.83 21.22 13.78
CA SER A 294 -35.85 20.32 13.22
C SER A 294 -35.77 18.90 13.78
N ILE A 295 -34.55 18.37 13.90
CA ILE A 295 -34.34 17.05 14.50
C ILE A 295 -34.77 17.06 15.99
N GLY A 296 -34.41 18.11 16.73
CA GLY A 296 -34.82 18.28 18.12
C GLY A 296 -36.32 18.44 18.32
N ARG A 297 -37.04 18.98 17.33
CA ARG A 297 -38.51 19.01 17.30
C ARG A 297 -39.15 17.72 16.80
N LYS A 298 -38.31 16.67 16.54
CA LYS A 298 -38.73 15.34 16.06
C LYS A 298 -39.41 15.40 14.67
N GLU A 299 -38.89 16.23 13.78
CA GLU A 299 -39.43 16.35 12.42
C GLU A 299 -38.82 15.32 11.46
N GLY A 300 -37.69 14.67 11.85
CA GLY A 300 -37.01 13.70 11.03
C GLY A 300 -35.80 13.05 11.71
N ILE A 301 -35.01 12.34 10.93
CA ILE A 301 -33.74 11.71 11.31
C ILE A 301 -32.67 12.16 10.32
N ALA A 302 -31.48 12.49 10.84
CA ALA A 302 -30.29 12.72 10.03
C ALA A 302 -29.25 11.64 10.30
N ALA A 303 -28.36 11.41 9.34
CA ALA A 303 -27.20 10.55 9.46
C ALA A 303 -25.97 11.20 8.85
N MET A 304 -24.82 10.97 9.47
CA MET A 304 -23.51 11.32 8.94
C MET A 304 -22.67 10.06 8.85
N ALA A 305 -21.88 9.94 7.81
CA ALA A 305 -20.91 8.86 7.66
C ALA A 305 -19.56 9.38 7.23
N LEU A 306 -18.51 8.81 7.78
CA LEU A 306 -17.13 8.93 7.30
C LEU A 306 -16.69 7.54 6.84
N VAL A 307 -16.21 7.45 5.62
CA VAL A 307 -15.73 6.18 5.05
C VAL A 307 -14.31 6.34 4.55
N SER A 308 -13.46 5.37 4.85
CA SER A 308 -12.16 5.25 4.21
C SER A 308 -12.15 4.06 3.24
N LEU A 309 -11.56 4.30 2.07
CA LEU A 309 -11.29 3.28 1.05
C LEU A 309 -9.79 3.04 0.95
N LEU A 310 -9.41 1.80 0.67
CA LEU A 310 -8.05 1.45 0.28
C LEU A 310 -8.03 1.08 -1.20
N CYS A 311 -6.99 1.50 -1.91
CA CYS A 311 -6.63 0.97 -3.22
C CYS A 311 -5.93 -0.38 -3.01
N LYS A 312 -6.43 -1.43 -3.67
CA LYS A 312 -5.75 -2.73 -3.69
C LYS A 312 -4.75 -2.80 -4.83
#